data_69d88aa2fa9f9a26468634f7fd9b603d
#
_entry.id   69d88aa2fa9f9a26468634f7fd9b603d
#
_cell.length_a   1.000
_cell.length_b   1.000
_cell.length_c   1.000
_cell.angle_alpha   90.00
_cell.angle_beta   90.00
_cell.angle_gamma   90.00
#
_symmetry.space_group_name_H-M   'P 1'
#
loop_
_entity.id
_entity.type
_entity.pdbx_description
1 polymer ?
#
loop_
_entity_poly.entity_id
_entity_poly.type
_entity_poly.pdbx_seq_one_letter_code
_entity_poly.pdbx_strand_id
1 'polypeptide(L)'
;MLRKILIVDDDEPTRAGLAMLLTDAGFETITASTVPAAIKLLTDEHPDLLLVDIRLDEYNGLHLVAMRRDPIPAVVLTGFADRAIEADARRLGAEFVLKPIAPVALTALVKRLLSDGSRPGSSMPRRYARKPVKRDVLVDIDSAAARMLDVSYGGVCVELQRSADAGPPGMFKLIVPPSDLPVAVEVVWSRRRDATTWLCGGMVREDQFVNWRTLVDSMA
;
A
#
# COMPACT_ATOMS: atom_id res chain seq x y z
N MET A 1 5.39 -14.56 20.99
CA MET A 1 6.27 -13.54 20.38
C MET A 1 5.70 -12.17 20.71
N LEU A 2 6.54 -11.19 21.03
CA LEU A 2 6.11 -9.81 21.18
C LEU A 2 5.65 -9.28 19.81
N ARG A 3 4.65 -8.40 19.82
CA ARG A 3 4.21 -7.73 18.60
C ARG A 3 5.22 -6.66 18.21
N LYS A 4 5.62 -6.65 16.95
CA LYS A 4 6.64 -5.77 16.40
C LYS A 4 6.01 -4.54 15.74
N ILE A 5 6.44 -3.35 16.11
CA ILE A 5 5.95 -2.07 15.60
C ILE A 5 7.06 -1.35 14.86
N LEU A 6 6.81 -1.00 13.59
CA LEU A 6 7.69 -0.10 12.85
C LEU A 6 7.26 1.34 13.09
N ILE A 7 8.18 2.15 13.58
CA ILE A 7 8.01 3.58 13.83
C ILE A 7 8.83 4.36 12.81
N VAL A 8 8.16 5.25 12.07
CA VAL A 8 8.80 6.07 11.03
C VAL A 8 8.54 7.53 11.31
N ASP A 9 9.58 8.27 11.62
CA ASP A 9 9.54 9.70 11.94
C ASP A 9 10.95 10.25 11.68
N ASP A 10 11.10 11.36 10.99
CA ASP A 10 12.41 11.98 10.71
C ASP A 10 12.98 12.69 11.94
N ASP A 11 12.11 13.19 12.83
CA ASP A 11 12.50 13.83 14.09
C ASP A 11 12.99 12.77 15.10
N GLU A 12 14.30 12.76 15.37
CA GLU A 12 14.92 11.75 16.24
C GLU A 12 14.35 11.74 17.67
N PRO A 13 14.16 12.89 18.36
CA PRO A 13 13.56 12.91 19.68
C PRO A 13 12.16 12.31 19.73
N THR A 14 11.31 12.63 18.76
CA THR A 14 9.96 12.07 18.64
C THR A 14 10.02 10.58 18.41
N ARG A 15 10.85 10.13 17.46
CA ARG A 15 11.02 8.71 17.12
C ARG A 15 11.51 7.91 18.32
N ALA A 16 12.53 8.40 19.04
CA ALA A 16 13.06 7.76 20.24
C ALA A 16 12.02 7.71 21.38
N GLY A 17 11.29 8.80 21.58
CA GLY A 17 10.23 8.87 22.61
C GLY A 17 9.09 7.88 22.33
N LEU A 18 8.66 7.77 21.07
CA LEU A 18 7.64 6.78 20.66
C LEU A 18 8.13 5.35 20.83
N ALA A 19 9.40 5.08 20.47
CA ALA A 19 9.99 3.76 20.64
C ALA A 19 10.06 3.36 22.14
N MET A 20 10.53 4.26 22.99
CA MET A 20 10.57 4.03 24.44
C MET A 20 9.18 3.75 25.01
N LEU A 21 8.20 4.61 24.68
CA LEU A 21 6.82 4.47 25.14
C LEU A 21 6.22 3.10 24.78
N LEU A 22 6.41 2.65 23.54
CA LEU A 22 5.82 1.40 23.06
C LEU A 22 6.61 0.17 23.57
N THR A 23 7.91 0.30 23.76
CA THR A 23 8.72 -0.75 24.40
C THR A 23 8.30 -0.95 25.85
N ASP A 24 8.11 0.13 26.61
CA ASP A 24 7.61 0.08 27.98
C ASP A 24 6.18 -0.51 28.08
N ALA A 25 5.40 -0.35 27.00
CA ALA A 25 4.08 -0.95 26.89
C ALA A 25 4.08 -2.45 26.50
N GLY A 26 5.28 -3.05 26.32
CA GLY A 26 5.47 -4.47 26.05
C GLY A 26 5.51 -4.85 24.56
N PHE A 27 5.83 -3.92 23.68
CA PHE A 27 6.00 -4.18 22.24
C PHE A 27 7.49 -4.25 21.86
N GLU A 28 7.80 -4.98 20.80
CA GLU A 28 9.08 -4.87 20.10
C GLU A 28 9.02 -3.67 19.13
N THR A 29 10.00 -2.77 19.18
CA THR A 29 10.03 -1.60 18.29
C THR A 29 11.23 -1.61 17.37
N ILE A 30 10.99 -1.31 16.09
CA ILE A 30 11.99 -1.02 15.09
C ILE A 30 11.72 0.36 14.51
N THR A 31 12.77 1.09 14.16
CA THR A 31 12.64 2.50 13.78
C THR A 31 13.30 2.82 12.45
N ALA A 32 12.74 3.76 11.71
CA ALA A 32 13.33 4.33 10.51
C ALA A 32 13.15 5.86 10.52
N SER A 33 14.14 6.58 9.99
CA SER A 33 14.07 8.03 9.80
C SER A 33 13.72 8.44 8.38
N THR A 34 13.74 7.49 7.43
CA THR A 34 13.49 7.76 6.00
C THR A 34 12.55 6.72 5.39
N VAL A 35 11.88 7.11 4.30
CA VAL A 35 10.99 6.21 3.55
C VAL A 35 11.73 5.00 2.99
N PRO A 36 12.91 5.12 2.35
CA PRO A 36 13.65 3.96 1.85
C PRO A 36 14.04 2.95 2.95
N ALA A 37 14.49 3.44 4.12
CA ALA A 37 14.79 2.59 5.27
C ALA A 37 13.54 1.87 5.79
N ALA A 38 12.42 2.58 5.87
CA ALA A 38 11.15 2.02 6.29
C ALA A 38 10.63 0.92 5.34
N ILE A 39 10.75 1.11 4.03
CA ILE A 39 10.38 0.10 3.03
C ILE A 39 11.21 -1.19 3.22
N LYS A 40 12.51 -1.04 3.45
CA LYS A 40 13.38 -2.18 3.73
C LYS A 40 12.92 -2.92 4.98
N LEU A 41 12.67 -2.21 6.08
CA LEU A 41 12.21 -2.83 7.33
C LEU A 41 10.81 -3.46 7.20
N LEU A 42 9.90 -2.87 6.43
CA LEU A 42 8.60 -3.50 6.13
C LEU A 42 8.77 -4.85 5.43
N THR A 43 9.78 -4.96 4.56
CA THR A 43 10.04 -6.18 3.79
C THR A 43 10.80 -7.24 4.59
N ASP A 44 11.81 -6.83 5.34
CA ASP A 44 12.75 -7.76 5.99
C ASP A 44 12.24 -8.21 7.38
N GLU A 45 11.60 -7.31 8.12
CA GLU A 45 11.26 -7.49 9.53
C GLU A 45 9.81 -7.87 9.78
N HIS A 46 8.94 -7.75 8.78
CA HIS A 46 7.51 -8.09 8.85
C HIS A 46 6.81 -7.56 10.10
N PRO A 47 6.77 -6.24 10.34
CA PRO A 47 6.14 -5.69 11.55
C PRO A 47 4.64 -5.97 11.57
N ASP A 48 4.08 -6.03 12.79
CA ASP A 48 2.65 -6.23 13.02
C ASP A 48 1.83 -4.92 12.91
N LEU A 49 2.49 -3.75 13.01
CA LEU A 49 1.87 -2.42 12.91
C LEU A 49 2.88 -1.40 12.39
N LEU A 50 2.38 -0.48 11.57
CA LEU A 50 3.13 0.70 11.09
C LEU A 50 2.62 1.95 11.83
N LEU A 51 3.53 2.67 12.50
CA LEU A 51 3.31 3.99 13.06
C LEU A 51 4.16 4.98 12.26
N VAL A 52 3.54 5.94 11.58
CA VAL A 52 4.25 6.80 10.64
C VAL A 52 3.87 8.26 10.79
N ASP A 53 4.86 9.16 10.81
CA ASP A 53 4.61 10.59 10.65
C ASP A 53 4.23 10.92 9.21
N ILE A 54 3.36 11.92 9.02
CA ILE A 54 3.01 12.40 7.68
C ILE A 54 4.16 13.10 7.00
N ARG A 55 4.89 13.93 7.77
CA ARG A 55 6.01 14.69 7.25
C ARG A 55 7.29 13.90 7.46
N LEU A 56 7.86 13.41 6.39
CA LEU A 56 9.12 12.68 6.37
C LEU A 56 10.03 13.37 5.35
N ASP A 57 10.67 14.49 5.75
CA ASP A 57 11.47 15.33 4.87
C ASP A 57 10.71 15.71 3.58
N GLU A 58 11.17 15.17 2.42
CA GLU A 58 10.56 15.41 1.11
C GLU A 58 9.37 14.47 0.80
N TYR A 59 9.09 13.50 1.67
CA TYR A 59 8.09 12.46 1.42
C TYR A 59 6.86 12.62 2.32
N ASN A 60 5.72 12.21 1.79
CA ASN A 60 4.49 12.09 2.56
C ASN A 60 4.38 10.66 3.12
N GLY A 61 4.30 10.52 4.45
CA GLY A 61 4.17 9.23 5.13
C GLY A 61 2.98 8.37 4.68
N LEU A 62 1.95 9.00 4.07
CA LEU A 62 0.87 8.24 3.43
C LEU A 62 1.37 7.36 2.28
N HIS A 63 2.49 7.68 1.64
CA HIS A 63 3.10 6.80 0.65
C HIS A 63 3.51 5.46 1.26
N LEU A 64 4.11 5.47 2.45
CA LEU A 64 4.45 4.24 3.17
C LEU A 64 3.22 3.42 3.51
N VAL A 65 2.18 4.07 4.03
CA VAL A 65 0.90 3.41 4.30
C VAL A 65 0.38 2.78 3.03
N ALA A 66 0.61 3.44 1.94
CA ALA A 66 0.24 3.07 0.60
C ALA A 66 1.00 1.86 0.07
N MET A 67 2.28 1.77 0.32
CA MET A 67 3.19 0.77 -0.25
C MET A 67 3.30 -0.51 0.58
N ARG A 68 2.72 -0.54 1.79
CA ARG A 68 2.75 -1.76 2.60
C ARG A 68 2.13 -2.93 1.83
N ARG A 69 2.91 -3.98 1.63
CA ARG A 69 2.49 -5.18 0.87
C ARG A 69 1.50 -6.01 1.65
N ASP A 70 1.73 -6.12 2.96
CA ASP A 70 0.83 -6.80 3.88
C ASP A 70 -0.14 -5.79 4.50
N PRO A 71 -1.41 -6.17 4.68
CA PRO A 71 -2.42 -5.30 5.27
C PRO A 71 -2.25 -5.20 6.80
N ILE A 72 -1.06 -4.79 7.25
CA ILE A 72 -0.83 -4.50 8.65
C ILE A 72 -1.58 -3.22 9.06
N PRO A 73 -2.09 -3.12 10.28
CA PRO A 73 -2.64 -1.88 10.81
C PRO A 73 -1.64 -0.73 10.67
N ALA A 74 -2.12 0.45 10.35
CA ALA A 74 -1.29 1.65 10.32
C ALA A 74 -1.92 2.79 11.11
N VAL A 75 -1.07 3.52 11.80
CA VAL A 75 -1.41 4.76 12.49
C VAL A 75 -0.58 5.88 11.87
N VAL A 76 -1.25 6.89 11.41
CA VAL A 76 -0.64 8.09 10.82
C VAL A 76 -0.66 9.20 11.85
N LEU A 77 0.50 9.70 12.24
CA LEU A 77 0.65 10.82 13.15
C LEU A 77 0.88 12.12 12.37
N THR A 78 0.31 13.24 12.81
CA THR A 78 0.53 14.54 12.19
C THR A 78 0.36 15.68 13.19
N GLY A 79 1.17 16.73 13.04
CA GLY A 79 1.01 17.98 13.78
C GLY A 79 -0.04 18.93 13.18
N PHE A 80 -0.62 18.60 12.03
CA PHE A 80 -1.56 19.47 11.33
C PHE A 80 -2.90 18.79 11.08
N ALA A 81 -3.98 19.47 11.47
CA ALA A 81 -5.33 19.07 11.15
C ALA A 81 -5.62 19.43 9.68
N ASP A 82 -5.53 18.47 8.80
CA ASP A 82 -5.90 18.60 7.38
C ASP A 82 -6.94 17.53 7.03
N ARG A 83 -8.14 17.99 6.66
CA ARG A 83 -9.27 17.10 6.32
C ARG A 83 -9.00 16.25 5.09
N ALA A 84 -8.22 16.75 4.14
CA ALA A 84 -7.89 15.99 2.94
C ALA A 84 -6.92 14.84 3.30
N ILE A 85 -5.91 15.14 4.10
CA ILE A 85 -4.95 14.15 4.59
C ILE A 85 -5.64 13.10 5.48
N GLU A 86 -6.55 13.52 6.36
CA GLU A 86 -7.34 12.59 7.18
C GLU A 86 -8.21 11.67 6.32
N ALA A 87 -8.88 12.23 5.30
CA ALA A 87 -9.68 11.43 4.38
C ALA A 87 -8.83 10.44 3.58
N ASP A 88 -7.62 10.84 3.19
CA ASP A 88 -6.68 9.96 2.49
C ASP A 88 -6.14 8.84 3.40
N ALA A 89 -5.75 9.17 4.65
CA ALA A 89 -5.35 8.16 5.63
C ALA A 89 -6.45 7.12 5.86
N ARG A 90 -7.69 7.56 6.06
CA ARG A 90 -8.84 6.67 6.24
C ARG A 90 -9.12 5.81 5.00
N ARG A 91 -9.00 6.39 3.79
CA ARG A 91 -9.12 5.63 2.53
C ARG A 91 -8.05 4.55 2.40
N LEU A 92 -6.87 4.80 2.97
CA LEU A 92 -5.79 3.83 3.03
C LEU A 92 -5.94 2.80 4.15
N GLY A 93 -7.03 2.87 4.92
CA GLY A 93 -7.27 1.99 6.08
C GLY A 93 -6.30 2.24 7.22
N ALA A 94 -5.84 3.47 7.39
CA ALA A 94 -5.02 3.90 8.52
C ALA A 94 -5.85 4.72 9.52
N GLU A 95 -5.51 4.57 10.80
CA GLU A 95 -5.98 5.49 11.83
C GLU A 95 -5.22 6.81 11.73
N PHE A 96 -5.96 7.90 11.78
CA PHE A 96 -5.39 9.25 11.73
C PHE A 96 -5.38 9.86 13.13
N VAL A 97 -4.22 10.32 13.57
CA VAL A 97 -4.01 10.85 14.92
C VAL A 97 -3.29 12.18 14.88
N LEU A 98 -3.88 13.19 15.51
CA LEU A 98 -3.27 14.51 15.62
C LEU A 98 -2.31 14.57 16.80
N LYS A 99 -1.09 15.08 16.55
CA LYS A 99 -0.12 15.41 17.61
C LYS A 99 -0.51 16.74 18.28
N PRO A 100 -0.32 16.94 19.62
CA PRO A 100 0.21 15.94 20.55
C PRO A 100 -0.83 14.88 20.97
N ILE A 101 -0.41 13.65 21.07
CA ILE A 101 -1.23 12.57 21.60
C ILE A 101 -0.75 12.17 23.01
N ALA A 102 -1.71 11.97 23.92
CA ALA A 102 -1.38 11.46 25.24
C ALA A 102 -0.79 10.03 25.15
N PRO A 103 0.32 9.72 25.84
CA PRO A 103 0.95 8.40 25.82
C PRO A 103 -0.01 7.24 26.07
N VAL A 104 -0.91 7.39 27.03
CA VAL A 104 -1.94 6.39 27.35
C VAL A 104 -2.90 6.16 26.19
N ALA A 105 -3.29 7.23 25.49
CA ALA A 105 -4.21 7.15 24.33
C ALA A 105 -3.55 6.43 23.16
N LEU A 106 -2.29 6.74 22.85
CA LEU A 106 -1.54 6.07 21.79
C LEU A 106 -1.36 4.58 22.10
N THR A 107 -0.95 4.26 23.33
CA THR A 107 -0.77 2.87 23.74
C THR A 107 -2.08 2.08 23.68
N ALA A 108 -3.20 2.68 24.11
CA ALA A 108 -4.52 2.06 24.04
C ALA A 108 -4.95 1.82 22.58
N LEU A 109 -4.70 2.78 21.69
CA LEU A 109 -4.98 2.67 20.26
C LEU A 109 -4.19 1.50 19.64
N VAL A 110 -2.88 1.46 19.88
CA VAL A 110 -2.00 0.38 19.37
C VAL A 110 -2.44 -0.99 19.89
N LYS A 111 -2.74 -1.11 21.20
CA LYS A 111 -3.26 -2.35 21.78
C LYS A 111 -4.56 -2.77 21.14
N ARG A 112 -5.49 -1.86 20.91
CA ARG A 112 -6.76 -2.13 20.22
C ARG A 112 -6.51 -2.70 18.83
N LEU A 113 -5.72 -2.01 18.02
CA LEU A 113 -5.44 -2.41 16.64
C LEU A 113 -4.74 -3.78 16.53
N LEU A 114 -3.91 -4.12 17.52
CA LEU A 114 -3.21 -5.41 17.57
C LEU A 114 -4.04 -6.52 18.24
N SER A 115 -5.04 -6.18 19.09
CA SER A 115 -5.92 -7.14 19.79
C SER A 115 -7.05 -7.62 18.90
N ASP A 116 -7.55 -6.78 18.00
CA ASP A 116 -8.69 -7.09 17.13
C ASP A 116 -8.42 -8.24 16.14
N GLY A 117 -7.35 -9.01 16.41
CA GLY A 117 -7.11 -10.37 15.92
C GLY A 117 -7.25 -10.58 14.42
N SER A 118 -7.55 -9.53 13.73
CA SER A 118 -7.63 -9.45 12.30
C SER A 118 -6.22 -9.47 11.72
N ARG A 119 -5.58 -10.66 11.71
CA ARG A 119 -4.91 -10.96 10.45
C ARG A 119 -5.98 -10.73 9.40
N PRO A 120 -5.85 -9.77 8.51
CA PRO A 120 -6.85 -9.56 7.49
C PRO A 120 -6.83 -10.74 6.54
N GLY A 121 -7.40 -11.82 7.00
CA GLY A 121 -7.92 -12.87 6.17
C GLY A 121 -9.26 -12.36 5.70
N SER A 122 -9.34 -11.95 4.49
CA SER A 122 -10.50 -11.87 3.60
C SER A 122 -11.38 -10.61 3.54
N SER A 123 -11.26 -9.56 4.36
CA SER A 123 -12.09 -8.37 4.10
C SER A 123 -11.52 -7.03 4.59
N MET A 124 -10.25 -6.73 4.33
CA MET A 124 -9.85 -5.32 4.40
C MET A 124 -10.58 -4.54 3.32
N PRO A 125 -11.20 -3.38 3.64
CA PRO A 125 -11.63 -2.48 2.58
C PRO A 125 -10.39 -2.16 1.73
N ARG A 126 -10.43 -2.61 0.48
CA ARG A 126 -9.35 -2.40 -0.48
C ARG A 126 -9.05 -0.91 -0.53
N ARG A 127 -7.80 -0.54 -0.45
CA ARG A 127 -7.27 0.82 -0.37
C ARG A 127 -7.89 1.83 -1.33
N TYR A 128 -8.29 1.36 -2.50
CA TYR A 128 -9.06 2.08 -3.49
C TYR A 128 -10.23 1.22 -3.91
N ALA A 129 -11.41 1.82 -3.99
CA ALA A 129 -12.56 1.16 -4.58
C ALA A 129 -12.16 0.70 -5.99
N ARG A 130 -12.32 -0.58 -6.26
CA ARG A 130 -12.10 -1.12 -7.59
C ARG A 130 -13.35 -0.86 -8.42
N LYS A 131 -13.14 -0.27 -9.58
CA LYS A 131 -14.19 -0.14 -10.58
C LYS A 131 -14.08 -1.35 -11.50
N PRO A 132 -15.13 -2.17 -11.65
CA PRO A 132 -15.11 -3.23 -12.64
C PRO A 132 -15.08 -2.60 -14.02
N VAL A 133 -14.10 -2.98 -14.79
CA VAL A 133 -13.93 -2.53 -16.18
C VAL A 133 -13.72 -3.77 -17.02
N LYS A 134 -14.60 -4.02 -17.98
CA LYS A 134 -14.37 -5.06 -18.99
C LYS A 134 -13.91 -4.40 -20.26
N ARG A 135 -12.61 -4.17 -20.37
CA ARG A 135 -12.00 -3.48 -21.51
C ARG A 135 -10.80 -4.27 -22.01
N ASP A 136 -10.74 -4.43 -23.31
CA ASP A 136 -9.57 -5.01 -23.95
C ASP A 136 -8.44 -3.99 -23.95
N VAL A 137 -7.26 -4.43 -23.57
CA VAL A 137 -6.06 -3.62 -23.41
C VAL A 137 -4.89 -4.34 -24.05
N LEU A 138 -3.92 -3.59 -24.50
CA LEU A 138 -2.67 -4.16 -25.00
C LEU A 138 -1.69 -4.28 -23.82
N VAL A 139 -1.02 -5.41 -23.73
CA VAL A 139 0.04 -5.65 -22.76
C VAL A 139 1.32 -5.90 -23.55
N ASP A 140 2.33 -5.11 -23.27
CA ASP A 140 3.67 -5.26 -23.83
C ASP A 140 4.44 -6.35 -23.08
N ILE A 141 3.95 -7.58 -23.23
CA ILE A 141 4.66 -8.82 -22.89
C ILE A 141 4.29 -9.81 -23.99
N ASP A 142 5.27 -10.17 -24.79
CA ASP A 142 5.09 -11.13 -25.91
C ASP A 142 3.93 -10.74 -26.85
N SER A 143 3.62 -9.44 -26.96
CA SER A 143 2.48 -8.90 -27.71
C SER A 143 1.14 -9.55 -27.36
N ALA A 144 0.98 -9.96 -26.09
CA ALA A 144 -0.21 -10.65 -25.63
C ALA A 144 -1.39 -9.70 -25.47
N ALA A 145 -2.55 -10.10 -25.97
CA ALA A 145 -3.80 -9.43 -25.66
C ALA A 145 -4.20 -9.73 -24.21
N ALA A 146 -4.65 -8.72 -23.50
CA ALA A 146 -5.17 -8.85 -22.15
C ALA A 146 -6.50 -8.15 -22.01
N ARG A 147 -7.29 -8.60 -21.05
CA ARG A 147 -8.52 -7.94 -20.66
C ARG A 147 -8.37 -7.34 -19.27
N MET A 148 -8.58 -6.05 -19.15
CA MET A 148 -8.68 -5.39 -17.86
C MET A 148 -10.02 -5.78 -17.21
N LEU A 149 -9.96 -6.28 -15.97
CA LEU A 149 -11.15 -6.73 -15.24
C LEU A 149 -11.60 -5.68 -14.23
N ASP A 150 -10.67 -5.09 -13.53
CA ASP A 150 -10.93 -4.00 -12.60
C ASP A 150 -9.72 -3.06 -12.49
N VAL A 151 -10.00 -1.82 -12.13
CA VAL A 151 -9.00 -0.79 -11.89
C VAL A 151 -9.24 -0.06 -10.57
N SER A 152 -8.18 0.47 -9.99
CA SER A 152 -8.20 1.40 -8.87
C SER A 152 -7.07 2.41 -9.03
N TYR A 153 -7.05 3.48 -8.23
CA TYR A 153 -5.94 4.45 -8.28
C TYR A 153 -4.56 3.85 -7.97
N GLY A 154 -4.50 2.72 -7.27
CA GLY A 154 -3.24 2.06 -6.93
C GLY A 154 -2.84 0.91 -7.85
N GLY A 155 -3.71 0.46 -8.76
CA GLY A 155 -3.37 -0.68 -9.59
C GLY A 155 -4.52 -1.23 -10.42
N VAL A 156 -4.25 -2.37 -11.05
CA VAL A 156 -5.12 -2.99 -12.04
C VAL A 156 -5.17 -4.50 -11.85
N CYS A 157 -6.29 -5.10 -12.23
CA CYS A 157 -6.42 -6.54 -12.42
C CYS A 157 -6.64 -6.83 -13.89
N VAL A 158 -5.80 -7.69 -14.46
CA VAL A 158 -5.89 -8.10 -15.86
C VAL A 158 -6.02 -9.61 -15.97
N GLU A 159 -6.76 -10.04 -16.98
CA GLU A 159 -6.77 -11.40 -17.48
C GLU A 159 -5.83 -11.45 -18.69
N LEU A 160 -4.76 -12.23 -18.59
CA LEU A 160 -3.66 -12.27 -19.54
C LEU A 160 -3.61 -13.66 -20.20
N GLN A 161 -3.61 -13.70 -21.51
CA GLN A 161 -3.38 -14.92 -22.27
C GLN A 161 -1.88 -15.14 -22.46
N ARG A 162 -1.37 -16.31 -22.01
CA ARG A 162 0.05 -16.62 -22.07
C ARG A 162 0.28 -18.12 -22.20
N SER A 163 1.35 -18.52 -22.88
CA SER A 163 1.72 -19.94 -22.99
C SER A 163 1.87 -20.59 -21.61
N ALA A 164 1.50 -21.84 -21.51
CA ALA A 164 1.57 -22.64 -20.28
C ALA A 164 2.96 -22.65 -19.66
N ASP A 165 4.01 -22.61 -20.47
CA ASP A 165 5.41 -22.71 -20.07
C ASP A 165 6.02 -21.39 -19.66
N ALA A 166 5.35 -20.24 -19.96
CA ALA A 166 5.91 -18.92 -19.76
C ALA A 166 5.78 -18.39 -18.32
N GLY A 167 5.05 -19.03 -17.44
CA GLY A 167 4.81 -18.57 -16.07
C GLY A 167 4.15 -17.17 -15.95
N PRO A 168 3.84 -16.71 -14.75
CA PRO A 168 3.32 -15.34 -14.57
C PRO A 168 4.44 -14.31 -14.76
N PRO A 169 4.15 -13.15 -15.39
CA PRO A 169 5.12 -12.07 -15.47
C PRO A 169 5.39 -11.43 -14.11
N GLY A 170 6.61 -10.97 -13.84
CA GLY A 170 6.91 -10.15 -12.68
C GLY A 170 6.54 -8.67 -12.88
N MET A 171 6.56 -8.20 -14.13
CA MET A 171 6.21 -6.84 -14.53
C MET A 171 5.65 -6.86 -15.96
N PHE A 172 4.78 -5.92 -16.29
CA PHE A 172 4.33 -5.67 -17.66
C PHE A 172 4.02 -4.20 -17.88
N LYS A 173 4.00 -3.78 -19.15
CA LYS A 173 3.49 -2.46 -19.54
C LYS A 173 2.09 -2.62 -20.10
N LEU A 174 1.21 -1.74 -19.67
CA LEU A 174 -0.19 -1.71 -20.05
C LEU A 174 -0.44 -0.48 -20.94
N ILE A 175 -1.00 -0.69 -22.11
CA ILE A 175 -1.45 0.38 -23.00
C ILE A 175 -2.97 0.35 -23.02
N VAL A 176 -3.60 1.44 -22.59
CA VAL A 176 -5.06 1.55 -22.49
C VAL A 176 -5.55 2.57 -23.48
N PRO A 177 -6.24 2.19 -24.56
CA PRO A 177 -6.81 3.13 -25.50
C PRO A 177 -7.83 4.07 -24.82
N PRO A 178 -7.96 5.36 -25.22
CA PRO A 178 -7.27 5.98 -26.36
C PRO A 178 -5.85 6.48 -26.07
N SER A 179 -5.32 6.26 -24.86
CA SER A 179 -3.96 6.65 -24.50
C SER A 179 -2.96 5.64 -25.07
N ASP A 180 -2.00 6.12 -25.85
CA ASP A 180 -0.89 5.29 -26.35
C ASP A 180 0.30 5.26 -25.36
N LEU A 181 0.15 5.87 -24.17
CA LEU A 181 1.20 5.91 -23.18
C LEU A 181 1.24 4.59 -22.40
N PRO A 182 2.37 3.89 -22.40
CA PRO A 182 2.52 2.66 -21.63
C PRO A 182 2.60 2.96 -20.13
N VAL A 183 1.84 2.23 -19.34
CA VAL A 183 1.87 2.27 -17.87
C VAL A 183 2.57 1.01 -17.37
N ALA A 184 3.68 1.17 -16.66
CA ALA A 184 4.39 0.05 -16.05
C ALA A 184 3.66 -0.45 -14.81
N VAL A 185 3.40 -1.75 -14.78
CA VAL A 185 2.67 -2.44 -13.72
C VAL A 185 3.57 -3.53 -13.14
N GLU A 186 3.84 -3.44 -11.85
CA GLU A 186 4.52 -4.50 -11.09
C GLU A 186 3.48 -5.52 -10.61
N VAL A 187 3.68 -6.81 -10.92
CA VAL A 187 2.74 -7.86 -10.53
C VAL A 187 2.91 -8.19 -9.06
N VAL A 188 1.87 -7.97 -8.29
CA VAL A 188 1.84 -8.23 -6.84
C VAL A 188 1.35 -9.65 -6.55
N TRP A 189 0.40 -10.13 -7.35
CA TRP A 189 -0.10 -11.50 -7.26
C TRP A 189 -0.51 -12.02 -8.64
N SER A 190 -0.42 -13.32 -8.81
CA SER A 190 -0.92 -14.00 -9.99
C SER A 190 -1.61 -15.31 -9.62
N ARG A 191 -2.61 -15.67 -10.39
CA ARG A 191 -3.32 -16.95 -10.27
C ARG A 191 -3.62 -17.53 -11.64
N ARG A 192 -3.25 -18.76 -11.85
CA ARG A 192 -3.59 -19.48 -13.07
C ARG A 192 -5.08 -19.81 -13.05
N ARG A 193 -5.80 -19.48 -14.11
CA ARG A 193 -7.22 -19.78 -14.29
C ARG A 193 -7.43 -21.07 -15.08
N ASP A 194 -6.66 -21.25 -16.15
CA ASP A 194 -6.65 -22.43 -17.01
C ASP A 194 -5.25 -22.64 -17.63
N ALA A 195 -5.14 -23.47 -18.66
CA ALA A 195 -3.85 -23.82 -19.27
C ALA A 195 -3.10 -22.62 -19.84
N THR A 196 -3.81 -21.59 -20.32
CA THR A 196 -3.23 -20.45 -21.05
C THR A 196 -3.60 -19.10 -20.45
N THR A 197 -4.46 -19.06 -19.43
CA THR A 197 -5.01 -17.83 -18.87
C THR A 197 -4.50 -17.59 -17.47
N TRP A 198 -3.94 -16.41 -17.25
CA TRP A 198 -3.50 -15.92 -15.96
C TRP A 198 -4.33 -14.73 -15.51
N LEU A 199 -4.71 -14.71 -14.25
CA LEU A 199 -5.20 -13.51 -13.58
C LEU A 199 -4.04 -12.87 -12.86
N CYS A 200 -3.73 -11.62 -13.18
CA CYS A 200 -2.64 -10.86 -12.58
C CYS A 200 -3.18 -9.58 -11.96
N GLY A 201 -2.91 -9.40 -10.69
CA GLY A 201 -3.12 -8.12 -10.02
C GLY A 201 -1.80 -7.42 -9.84
N GLY A 202 -1.73 -6.16 -10.26
CA GLY A 202 -0.50 -5.40 -10.20
C GLY A 202 -0.69 -3.99 -9.69
N MET A 203 0.41 -3.39 -9.24
CA MET A 203 0.50 -1.99 -8.83
C MET A 203 1.15 -1.18 -9.95
N VAL A 204 0.62 0.02 -10.16
CA VAL A 204 1.24 1.00 -11.05
C VAL A 204 2.43 1.62 -10.35
N ARG A 205 3.52 1.86 -11.08
CA ARG A 205 4.72 2.51 -10.55
C ARG A 205 4.44 3.96 -10.20
N GLU A 206 5.10 4.45 -9.15
CA GLU A 206 4.87 5.80 -8.58
C GLU A 206 5.10 6.93 -9.59
N ASP A 207 6.14 6.81 -10.41
CA ASP A 207 6.47 7.78 -11.46
C ASP A 207 5.35 7.98 -12.50
N GLN A 208 4.34 7.10 -12.49
CA GLN A 208 3.25 7.09 -13.47
C GLN A 208 1.86 7.32 -12.84
N PHE A 209 1.78 7.54 -11.53
CA PHE A 209 0.50 7.70 -10.83
C PHE A 209 -0.36 8.85 -11.34
N VAL A 210 0.22 9.95 -11.74
CA VAL A 210 -0.55 11.12 -12.24
C VAL A 210 -1.32 10.74 -13.52
N ASN A 211 -0.62 10.13 -14.47
CA ASN A 211 -1.21 9.69 -15.73
C ASN A 211 -2.23 8.56 -15.50
N TRP A 212 -1.91 7.64 -14.59
CA TRP A 212 -2.78 6.54 -14.22
C TRP A 212 -4.09 7.01 -13.58
N ARG A 213 -4.04 7.97 -12.65
CA ARG A 213 -5.24 8.54 -12.01
C ARG A 213 -6.15 9.18 -13.04
N THR A 214 -5.60 10.00 -13.92
CA THR A 214 -6.37 10.63 -15.02
C THR A 214 -7.04 9.57 -15.88
N LEU A 215 -6.33 8.49 -16.20
CA LEU A 215 -6.87 7.37 -16.95
C LEU A 215 -8.03 6.66 -16.21
N VAL A 216 -7.85 6.38 -14.92
CA VAL A 216 -8.89 5.73 -14.09
C VAL A 216 -10.13 6.61 -13.94
N ASP A 217 -9.96 7.92 -13.86
CA ASP A 217 -11.07 8.88 -13.79
C ASP A 217 -11.84 8.94 -15.13
N SER A 218 -11.15 8.79 -16.25
CA SER A 218 -11.78 8.74 -17.59
C SER A 218 -12.55 7.44 -17.86
N MET A 219 -12.36 6.42 -17.04
CA MET A 219 -13.07 5.13 -17.13
C MET A 219 -14.32 5.06 -16.24
N ALA A 220 -14.69 6.17 -15.61
CA ALA A 220 -15.82 6.25 -14.66
C ALA A 220 -17.16 6.39 -15.39
#